data_8042a01d7f53eda55241a4977fca0f06
#
_entry.id   8042a01d7f53eda55241a4977fca0f06
#
_cell.length_a   1.000
_cell.length_b   1.000
_cell.length_c   1.000
_cell.angle_alpha   90.00
_cell.angle_beta   90.00
_cell.angle_gamma   90.00
#
_symmetry.space_group_name_H-M   'P 1'
#
loop_
_entity.id
_entity.type
_entity.pdbx_description
1 polymer ?
#
loop_
_entity_poly.entity_id
_entity_poly.type
_entity_poly.pdbx_seq_one_letter_code
_entity_poly.pdbx_strand_id
1 'polypeptide(L)'
;MGKSLIIVESPAKVKTIKKFLGPGYLVQASVGHIRDLPKSNIGVDEANDFAPEYEIIQGKEKVVQSLRDAASKVDTVFLAPDPDREGEAIAWHVAELLKDKNPNIKRIQFNEITSRAVHEALDHPRDLNVNLFDAQQARRVLDRLVGYKISPLLWKNVKRGISAGRVQSVALRLIVEREEERQAFVPEEYLSLIHI
;
A
#
# COMPACT_ATOMS: atom_id res chain seq x y z
N MET A 1 17.84 2.67 28.32
CA MET A 1 16.86 2.93 27.25
C MET A 1 16.53 1.63 26.55
N GLY A 2 15.25 1.28 26.46
CA GLY A 2 14.79 0.09 25.77
C GLY A 2 15.14 0.12 24.28
N LYS A 3 15.25 -1.05 23.64
CA LYS A 3 15.44 -1.14 22.20
C LYS A 3 14.10 -1.00 21.49
N SER A 4 14.07 -0.28 20.37
CA SER A 4 12.87 -0.11 19.55
C SER A 4 13.10 -0.60 18.12
N LEU A 5 12.06 -1.17 17.51
CA LEU A 5 12.05 -1.58 16.11
C LEU A 5 11.20 -0.59 15.30
N ILE A 6 11.75 -0.05 14.22
CA ILE A 6 11.02 0.77 13.25
C ILE A 6 10.86 -0.04 11.97
N ILE A 7 9.62 -0.18 11.51
CA ILE A 7 9.30 -0.91 10.28
C ILE A 7 8.78 0.07 9.24
N VAL A 8 9.48 0.16 8.12
CA VAL A 8 9.12 0.96 6.93
C VAL A 8 8.71 0.05 5.77
N GLU A 9 8.12 0.60 4.70
CA GLU A 9 7.70 -0.21 3.56
C GLU A 9 8.83 -0.57 2.60
N SER A 10 9.95 0.20 2.55
CA SER A 10 11.00 -0.01 1.55
C SER A 10 12.42 -0.07 2.12
N PRO A 11 13.33 -0.89 1.53
CA PRO A 11 14.73 -0.95 1.94
C PRO A 11 15.50 0.37 1.75
N ALA A 12 15.08 1.21 0.80
CA ALA A 12 15.68 2.51 0.57
C ALA A 12 15.48 3.43 1.80
N LYS A 13 14.26 3.47 2.36
CA LYS A 13 13.96 4.22 3.58
C LYS A 13 14.74 3.71 4.80
N VAL A 14 14.98 2.40 4.90
CA VAL A 14 15.81 1.82 5.99
C VAL A 14 17.19 2.46 6.03
N LYS A 15 17.86 2.58 4.86
CA LYS A 15 19.22 3.15 4.78
C LYS A 15 19.25 4.61 5.23
N THR A 16 18.25 5.38 4.86
CA THR A 16 18.17 6.81 5.19
C THR A 16 17.85 7.03 6.67
N ILE A 17 16.82 6.34 7.18
CA ILE A 17 16.37 6.50 8.57
C ILE A 17 17.44 6.03 9.57
N LYS A 18 18.15 4.95 9.26
CA LYS A 18 19.28 4.49 10.10
C LYS A 18 20.37 5.55 10.32
N LYS A 19 20.56 6.48 9.38
CA LYS A 19 21.55 7.57 9.54
C LYS A 19 21.13 8.62 10.57
N PHE A 20 19.84 8.73 10.84
CA PHE A 20 19.28 9.72 11.75
C PHE A 20 19.14 9.20 13.18
N LEU A 21 19.13 7.87 13.35
CA LEU A 21 18.81 7.22 14.60
C LEU A 21 20.06 6.60 15.25
N GLY A 22 20.11 6.66 16.57
CA GLY A 22 21.19 6.07 17.37
C GLY A 22 21.06 4.55 17.53
N PRO A 23 21.96 3.91 18.28
CA PRO A 23 22.06 2.45 18.42
C PRO A 23 20.89 1.80 19.14
N GLY A 24 20.00 2.58 19.77
CA GLY A 24 18.77 2.10 20.42
C GLY A 24 17.66 1.68 19.44
N TYR A 25 17.82 1.95 18.15
CA TYR A 25 16.82 1.70 17.14
C TYR A 25 17.28 0.66 16.12
N LEU A 26 16.44 -0.37 15.92
CA LEU A 26 16.56 -1.31 14.82
C LEU A 26 15.59 -0.87 13.72
N VAL A 27 16.06 -0.74 12.47
CA VAL A 27 15.19 -0.36 11.35
C VAL A 27 15.15 -1.49 10.33
N GLN A 28 13.95 -1.96 9.98
CA GLN A 28 13.70 -3.00 8.98
C GLN A 28 12.63 -2.57 7.98
N ALA A 29 12.51 -3.31 6.87
CA ALA A 29 11.49 -3.08 5.86
C ALA A 29 10.55 -4.28 5.71
N SER A 30 9.25 -4.01 5.51
CA SER A 30 8.27 -5.01 5.07
C SER A 30 8.43 -5.38 3.60
N VAL A 31 9.13 -4.53 2.83
CA VAL A 31 9.28 -4.67 1.37
C VAL A 31 7.90 -4.65 0.68
N GLY A 32 7.09 -3.62 0.98
CA GLY A 32 5.71 -3.47 0.53
C GLY A 32 4.73 -4.32 1.34
N HIS A 33 3.62 -4.71 0.72
CA HIS A 33 2.64 -5.59 1.35
C HIS A 33 3.22 -6.97 1.67
N ILE A 34 2.84 -7.52 2.83
CA ILE A 34 3.23 -8.86 3.31
C ILE A 34 2.07 -9.85 3.32
N ARG A 35 0.82 -9.34 3.30
CA ARG A 35 -0.41 -10.10 3.15
C ARG A 35 -1.25 -9.53 2.02
N ASP A 36 -1.98 -10.39 1.33
CA ASP A 36 -2.94 -10.00 0.29
C ASP A 36 -4.02 -11.08 0.18
N LEU A 37 -5.06 -10.80 -0.60
CA LEU A 37 -6.06 -11.78 -1.00
C LEU A 37 -5.41 -12.89 -1.85
N PRO A 38 -5.88 -14.15 -1.77
CA PRO A 38 -5.35 -15.27 -2.55
C PRO A 38 -5.34 -14.97 -4.05
N LYS A 39 -4.34 -15.49 -4.76
CA LYS A 39 -4.26 -15.33 -6.23
C LYS A 39 -5.15 -16.32 -6.99
N SER A 40 -5.41 -17.49 -6.40
CA SER A 40 -6.11 -18.61 -7.05
C SER A 40 -7.62 -18.46 -7.06
N ASN A 41 -8.18 -17.69 -6.14
CA ASN A 41 -9.62 -17.50 -5.97
C ASN A 41 -9.95 -16.02 -5.67
N ILE A 42 -11.23 -15.73 -5.47
CA ILE A 42 -11.71 -14.39 -5.19
C ILE A 42 -11.23 -13.88 -3.81
N GLY A 43 -11.10 -14.78 -2.83
CA GLY A 43 -10.62 -14.48 -1.48
C GLY A 43 -11.52 -13.51 -0.71
N VAL A 44 -12.81 -13.47 -1.04
CA VAL A 44 -13.80 -12.60 -0.42
C VAL A 44 -15.06 -13.42 -0.18
N ASP A 45 -15.53 -13.47 1.05
CA ASP A 45 -16.77 -14.13 1.44
C ASP A 45 -17.95 -13.16 1.25
N GLU A 46 -18.66 -13.31 0.12
CA GLU A 46 -19.81 -12.47 -0.23
C GLU A 46 -21.02 -12.69 0.69
N ALA A 47 -21.13 -13.84 1.34
CA ALA A 47 -22.22 -14.16 2.24
C ALA A 47 -22.01 -13.60 3.64
N ASN A 48 -20.75 -13.28 3.98
CA ASN A 48 -20.34 -12.75 5.28
C ASN A 48 -19.76 -11.33 5.15
N ASP A 49 -20.61 -10.40 4.73
CA ASP A 49 -20.29 -8.96 4.62
C ASP A 49 -18.99 -8.66 3.84
N PHE A 50 -18.75 -9.45 2.77
CA PHE A 50 -17.54 -9.34 1.94
C PHE A 50 -16.22 -9.48 2.71
N ALA A 51 -16.22 -10.28 3.78
CA ALA A 51 -15.04 -10.51 4.60
C ALA A 51 -13.86 -11.01 3.75
N PRO A 52 -12.70 -10.33 3.79
CA PRO A 52 -11.53 -10.74 3.01
C PRO A 52 -10.75 -11.85 3.69
N GLU A 53 -10.29 -12.82 2.93
CA GLU A 53 -9.37 -13.87 3.36
C GLU A 53 -7.94 -13.45 3.03
N TYR A 54 -7.17 -13.04 4.03
CA TYR A 54 -5.78 -12.63 3.82
C TYR A 54 -4.80 -13.78 4.04
N GLU A 55 -3.89 -13.97 3.09
CA GLU A 55 -2.76 -14.90 3.18
C GLU A 55 -1.41 -14.15 3.11
N ILE A 56 -0.34 -14.77 3.61
CA ILE A 56 1.01 -14.24 3.43
C ILE A 56 1.37 -14.37 1.94
N ILE A 57 1.81 -13.26 1.34
CA ILE A 57 2.23 -13.24 -0.06
C ILE A 57 3.40 -14.20 -0.25
N GLN A 58 3.30 -15.08 -1.25
CA GLN A 58 4.36 -16.04 -1.61
C GLN A 58 5.72 -15.34 -1.76
N GLY A 59 6.74 -15.84 -1.08
CA GLY A 59 8.10 -15.28 -1.05
C GLY A 59 8.31 -14.22 0.04
N LYS A 60 7.28 -13.88 0.84
CA LYS A 60 7.39 -12.96 1.97
C LYS A 60 7.61 -13.65 3.32
N GLU A 61 7.58 -14.96 3.37
CA GLU A 61 7.69 -15.74 4.62
C GLU A 61 8.97 -15.41 5.40
N LYS A 62 10.11 -15.26 4.67
CA LYS A 62 11.39 -14.87 5.28
C LYS A 62 11.37 -13.46 5.87
N VAL A 63 10.70 -12.53 5.19
CA VAL A 63 10.55 -11.15 5.68
C VAL A 63 9.70 -11.14 6.93
N VAL A 64 8.55 -11.83 6.92
CA VAL A 64 7.67 -11.96 8.08
C VAL A 64 8.42 -12.58 9.26
N GLN A 65 9.15 -13.67 9.05
CA GLN A 65 9.92 -14.31 10.11
C GLN A 65 10.98 -13.37 10.70
N SER A 66 11.72 -12.65 9.84
CA SER A 66 12.72 -11.67 10.29
C SER A 66 12.10 -10.55 11.12
N LEU A 67 10.91 -10.04 10.73
CA LEU A 67 10.20 -9.02 11.49
C LEU A 67 9.71 -9.56 12.84
N ARG A 68 9.19 -10.78 12.90
CA ARG A 68 8.77 -11.45 14.15
C ARG A 68 9.94 -11.65 15.11
N ASP A 69 11.09 -12.12 14.59
CA ASP A 69 12.31 -12.32 15.38
C ASP A 69 12.88 -10.99 15.92
N ALA A 70 12.73 -9.92 15.15
CA ALA A 70 13.15 -8.58 15.58
C ALA A 70 12.18 -8.00 16.62
N ALA A 71 10.87 -8.15 16.41
CA ALA A 71 9.83 -7.64 17.30
C ALA A 71 9.89 -8.28 18.70
N SER A 72 10.27 -9.57 18.79
CA SER A 72 10.41 -10.28 20.07
C SER A 72 11.62 -9.81 20.92
N LYS A 73 12.55 -9.04 20.35
CA LYS A 73 13.79 -8.60 21.00
C LYS A 73 13.79 -7.11 21.39
N VAL A 74 12.66 -6.44 21.23
CA VAL A 74 12.51 -5.01 21.48
C VAL A 74 11.31 -4.71 22.37
N ASP A 75 11.33 -3.56 23.02
CA ASP A 75 10.26 -3.15 23.94
C ASP A 75 9.08 -2.52 23.19
N THR A 76 9.36 -1.86 22.05
CA THR A 76 8.35 -1.15 21.26
C THR A 76 8.60 -1.35 19.77
N VAL A 77 7.52 -1.53 19.02
CA VAL A 77 7.51 -1.57 17.56
C VAL A 77 6.83 -0.33 17.02
N PHE A 78 7.53 0.44 16.20
CA PHE A 78 6.98 1.58 15.47
C PHE A 78 6.75 1.21 14.01
N LEU A 79 5.54 1.38 13.55
CA LEU A 79 5.15 1.18 12.15
C LEU A 79 5.21 2.52 11.43
N ALA A 80 6.10 2.63 10.44
CA ALA A 80 6.44 3.85 9.72
C ALA A 80 6.30 3.76 8.18
N PRO A 81 5.31 3.05 7.61
CA PRO A 81 4.96 3.20 6.21
C PRO A 81 4.42 4.61 5.89
N ASP A 82 4.20 4.91 4.61
CA ASP A 82 3.71 6.21 4.15
C ASP A 82 2.40 6.65 4.83
N PRO A 83 2.15 7.97 4.95
CA PRO A 83 0.96 8.50 5.61
C PRO A 83 -0.27 8.50 4.70
N ASP A 84 -0.49 7.42 3.97
CA ASP A 84 -1.64 7.20 3.11
C ASP A 84 -2.38 5.90 3.48
N ARG A 85 -3.49 5.59 2.80
CA ARG A 85 -4.28 4.39 3.05
C ARG A 85 -3.54 3.09 2.72
N GLU A 86 -2.64 3.09 1.73
CA GLU A 86 -1.83 1.92 1.39
C GLU A 86 -0.79 1.65 2.49
N GLY A 87 -0.12 2.70 2.99
CA GLY A 87 0.79 2.59 4.13
C GLY A 87 0.08 2.17 5.41
N GLU A 88 -1.15 2.65 5.64
CA GLU A 88 -1.93 2.22 6.80
C GLU A 88 -2.32 0.74 6.72
N ALA A 89 -2.67 0.24 5.52
CA ALA A 89 -2.93 -1.19 5.31
C ALA A 89 -1.68 -2.04 5.51
N ILE A 90 -0.51 -1.60 5.03
CA ILE A 90 0.76 -2.27 5.32
C ILE A 90 1.00 -2.32 6.82
N ALA A 91 0.84 -1.19 7.52
CA ALA A 91 1.02 -1.09 8.96
C ALA A 91 0.08 -2.03 9.72
N TRP A 92 -1.21 -2.06 9.35
CA TRP A 92 -2.20 -2.93 9.97
C TRP A 92 -1.85 -4.42 9.78
N HIS A 93 -1.50 -4.84 8.56
CA HIS A 93 -1.10 -6.23 8.29
C HIS A 93 0.17 -6.64 9.03
N VAL A 94 1.14 -5.73 9.17
CA VAL A 94 2.35 -5.96 9.97
C VAL A 94 1.97 -6.11 11.44
N ALA A 95 1.15 -5.20 11.98
CA ALA A 95 0.70 -5.26 13.38
C ALA A 95 0.02 -6.60 13.70
N GLU A 96 -0.92 -7.05 12.84
CA GLU A 96 -1.61 -8.33 13.00
C GLU A 96 -0.66 -9.54 13.04
N LEU A 97 0.43 -9.51 12.29
CA LEU A 97 1.43 -10.57 12.28
C LEU A 97 2.42 -10.50 13.46
N LEU A 98 2.50 -9.37 14.15
CA LEU A 98 3.46 -9.16 15.23
C LEU A 98 2.83 -9.09 16.62
N LYS A 99 1.51 -8.96 16.75
CA LYS A 99 0.81 -8.78 18.03
C LYS A 99 1.04 -9.89 19.05
N ASP A 100 1.30 -11.12 18.61
CA ASP A 100 1.64 -12.27 19.45
C ASP A 100 3.10 -12.24 19.93
N LYS A 101 3.98 -11.45 19.31
CA LYS A 101 5.41 -11.30 19.65
C LYS A 101 5.69 -10.03 20.44
N ASN A 102 4.95 -8.96 20.17
CA ASN A 102 5.10 -7.68 20.86
C ASN A 102 3.73 -6.96 20.90
N PRO A 103 3.13 -6.76 22.08
CA PRO A 103 1.85 -6.04 22.19
C PRO A 103 1.99 -4.52 22.09
N ASN A 104 3.22 -3.98 22.25
CA ASN A 104 3.46 -2.55 22.24
C ASN A 104 3.81 -2.08 20.83
N ILE A 105 2.79 -2.01 19.96
CA ILE A 105 2.91 -1.58 18.57
C ILE A 105 2.26 -0.21 18.42
N LYS A 106 2.99 0.75 17.85
CA LYS A 106 2.54 2.12 17.62
C LYS A 106 2.78 2.53 16.17
N ARG A 107 1.98 3.45 15.67
CA ARG A 107 2.09 4.07 14.36
C ARG A 107 2.85 5.38 14.48
N ILE A 108 3.85 5.62 13.62
CA ILE A 108 4.48 6.93 13.44
C ILE A 108 4.34 7.36 11.98
N GLN A 109 4.20 8.67 11.77
CA GLN A 109 4.03 9.23 10.43
C GLN A 109 4.88 10.47 10.25
N PHE A 110 5.51 10.56 9.10
CA PHE A 110 6.26 11.74 8.66
C PHE A 110 6.03 11.92 7.15
N ASN A 111 5.90 13.16 6.71
CA ASN A 111 5.67 13.51 5.30
C ASN A 111 6.99 13.68 4.52
N GLU A 112 8.10 13.80 5.23
CA GLU A 112 9.45 13.92 4.67
C GLU A 112 10.45 13.07 5.45
N ILE A 113 11.51 12.60 4.80
CA ILE A 113 12.52 11.77 5.45
C ILE A 113 13.71 12.67 5.84
N THR A 114 13.49 13.53 6.84
CA THR A 114 14.51 14.35 7.48
C THR A 114 14.74 13.89 8.91
N SER A 115 15.92 14.17 9.48
CA SER A 115 16.22 13.82 10.87
C SER A 115 15.21 14.44 11.83
N ARG A 116 14.83 15.70 11.62
CA ARG A 116 13.85 16.41 12.44
C ARG A 116 12.49 15.72 12.41
N ALA A 117 11.95 15.47 11.21
CA ALA A 117 10.61 14.86 11.05
C ALA A 117 10.53 13.44 11.64
N VAL A 118 11.61 12.65 11.51
CA VAL A 118 11.67 11.31 12.09
C VAL A 118 11.68 11.35 13.61
N HIS A 119 12.45 12.24 14.25
CA HIS A 119 12.45 12.37 15.71
C HIS A 119 11.11 12.91 16.23
N GLU A 120 10.55 13.93 15.59
CA GLU A 120 9.24 14.47 15.94
C GLU A 120 8.14 13.41 15.88
N ALA A 121 8.17 12.54 14.85
CA ALA A 121 7.23 11.45 14.74
C ALA A 121 7.39 10.37 15.83
N LEU A 122 8.63 10.13 16.28
CA LEU A 122 8.91 9.22 17.40
C LEU A 122 8.44 9.76 18.75
N ASP A 123 8.43 11.08 18.92
CA ASP A 123 7.94 11.77 20.12
C ASP A 123 6.39 11.80 20.16
N HIS A 124 5.72 11.65 19.01
CA HIS A 124 4.26 11.69 18.86
C HIS A 124 3.69 10.42 18.20
N PRO A 125 3.91 9.25 18.79
CA PRO A 125 3.34 8.01 18.25
C PRO A 125 1.81 7.98 18.44
N ARG A 126 1.12 7.30 17.54
CA ARG A 126 -0.33 7.14 17.57
C ARG A 126 -0.76 5.69 17.36
N ASP A 127 -2.02 5.43 17.50
CA ASP A 127 -2.61 4.15 17.14
C ASP A 127 -2.86 4.06 15.62
N LEU A 128 -3.09 2.85 15.13
CA LEU A 128 -3.48 2.60 13.74
C LEU A 128 -4.84 3.24 13.43
N ASN A 129 -4.98 3.80 12.24
CA ASN A 129 -6.22 4.38 11.78
C ASN A 129 -7.07 3.32 11.05
N VAL A 130 -8.03 2.74 11.78
CA VAL A 130 -8.92 1.69 11.26
C VAL A 130 -9.72 2.20 10.05
N ASN A 131 -10.18 3.45 10.04
CA ASN A 131 -10.96 3.99 8.93
C ASN A 131 -10.15 4.06 7.62
N LEU A 132 -8.84 4.38 7.69
CA LEU A 132 -7.97 4.36 6.51
C LEU A 132 -7.70 2.93 6.03
N PHE A 133 -7.55 2.00 6.96
CA PHE A 133 -7.43 0.58 6.63
C PHE A 133 -8.71 0.06 5.96
N ASP A 134 -9.89 0.34 6.53
CA ASP A 134 -11.18 -0.08 5.96
C ASP A 134 -11.40 0.52 4.57
N ALA A 135 -11.02 1.77 4.34
CA ALA A 135 -11.10 2.40 3.03
C ALA A 135 -10.20 1.71 1.99
N GLN A 136 -9.00 1.27 2.38
CA GLN A 136 -8.12 0.49 1.52
C GLN A 136 -8.68 -0.92 1.29
N GLN A 137 -9.17 -1.59 2.34
CA GLN A 137 -9.79 -2.91 2.26
C GLN A 137 -11.00 -2.90 1.32
N ALA A 138 -11.92 -1.95 1.47
CA ALA A 138 -13.09 -1.81 0.60
C ALA A 138 -12.68 -1.63 -0.87
N ARG A 139 -11.66 -0.79 -1.14
CA ARG A 139 -11.10 -0.65 -2.49
C ARG A 139 -10.53 -1.97 -3.00
N ARG A 140 -9.75 -2.68 -2.18
CA ARG A 140 -9.11 -3.95 -2.56
C ARG A 140 -10.14 -5.02 -2.89
N VAL A 141 -11.18 -5.15 -2.05
CA VAL A 141 -12.31 -6.06 -2.26
C VAL A 141 -13.05 -5.72 -3.55
N LEU A 142 -13.38 -4.45 -3.77
CA LEU A 142 -14.09 -4.01 -4.97
C LEU A 142 -13.29 -4.28 -6.25
N ASP A 143 -11.99 -3.98 -6.25
CA ASP A 143 -11.11 -4.25 -7.40
C ASP A 143 -11.04 -5.76 -7.69
N ARG A 144 -11.05 -6.60 -6.65
CA ARG A 144 -11.08 -8.06 -6.75
C ARG A 144 -12.39 -8.56 -7.36
N LEU A 145 -13.53 -8.09 -6.85
CA LEU A 145 -14.85 -8.45 -7.35
C LEU A 145 -15.02 -8.07 -8.83
N VAL A 146 -14.71 -6.84 -9.18
CA VAL A 146 -14.79 -6.36 -10.57
C VAL A 146 -13.88 -7.17 -11.48
N GLY A 147 -12.61 -7.34 -11.10
CA GLY A 147 -11.64 -8.07 -11.91
C GLY A 147 -12.03 -9.53 -12.15
N TYR A 148 -12.43 -10.24 -11.11
CA TYR A 148 -12.71 -11.68 -11.20
C TYR A 148 -14.09 -12.02 -11.77
N LYS A 149 -15.10 -11.15 -11.59
CA LYS A 149 -16.46 -11.39 -12.12
C LYS A 149 -16.63 -10.88 -13.56
N ILE A 150 -16.02 -9.75 -13.92
CA ILE A 150 -16.22 -9.15 -15.25
C ILE A 150 -15.21 -9.68 -16.28
N SER A 151 -13.95 -9.96 -15.90
CA SER A 151 -12.96 -10.47 -16.87
C SER A 151 -13.41 -11.75 -17.59
N PRO A 152 -14.02 -12.76 -16.92
CA PRO A 152 -14.55 -13.93 -17.62
C PRO A 152 -15.66 -13.61 -18.64
N LEU A 153 -16.49 -12.59 -18.37
CA LEU A 153 -17.50 -12.14 -19.31
C LEU A 153 -16.87 -11.54 -20.58
N LEU A 154 -15.79 -10.78 -20.42
CA LEU A 154 -15.01 -10.27 -21.54
C LEU A 154 -14.37 -11.41 -22.35
N TRP A 155 -13.87 -12.44 -21.70
CA TRP A 155 -13.28 -13.60 -22.40
C TRP A 155 -14.28 -14.35 -23.24
N LYS A 156 -15.54 -14.43 -22.78
CA LYS A 156 -16.62 -15.08 -23.49
C LYS A 156 -17.13 -14.27 -24.69
N ASN A 157 -17.21 -12.94 -24.54
CA ASN A 157 -17.92 -12.09 -25.51
C ASN A 157 -16.98 -11.28 -26.42
N VAL A 158 -15.71 -11.09 -26.03
CA VAL A 158 -14.75 -10.27 -26.78
C VAL A 158 -13.52 -11.08 -27.14
N LYS A 159 -12.60 -11.29 -26.20
CA LYS A 159 -11.33 -11.98 -26.44
C LYS A 159 -10.73 -12.53 -25.14
N ARG A 160 -10.13 -13.72 -25.18
CA ARG A 160 -9.35 -14.24 -24.06
C ARG A 160 -8.10 -13.41 -23.79
N GLY A 161 -7.74 -13.27 -22.51
CA GLY A 161 -6.52 -12.58 -22.06
C GLY A 161 -6.69 -11.09 -21.79
N ILE A 162 -7.84 -10.49 -22.08
CA ILE A 162 -8.18 -9.14 -21.64
C ILE A 162 -8.73 -9.16 -20.22
N SER A 163 -8.57 -8.07 -19.47
CA SER A 163 -9.08 -7.95 -18.10
C SER A 163 -9.92 -6.70 -17.93
N ALA A 164 -10.94 -6.81 -17.06
CA ALA A 164 -11.69 -5.66 -16.58
C ALA A 164 -11.06 -5.11 -15.29
N GLY A 165 -11.14 -3.82 -15.08
CA GLY A 165 -10.72 -3.18 -13.85
C GLY A 165 -11.25 -1.75 -13.76
N ARG A 166 -11.62 -1.29 -12.57
CA ARG A 166 -12.19 0.05 -12.37
C ARG A 166 -11.27 1.16 -12.89
N VAL A 167 -10.00 1.09 -12.58
CA VAL A 167 -9.01 2.09 -13.03
C VAL A 167 -8.74 1.96 -14.53
N GLN A 168 -8.59 0.74 -15.03
CA GLN A 168 -8.32 0.47 -16.46
C GLN A 168 -9.45 0.99 -17.35
N SER A 169 -10.71 0.79 -16.98
CA SER A 169 -11.87 1.22 -17.77
C SER A 169 -11.96 2.74 -17.85
N VAL A 170 -11.72 3.44 -16.74
CA VAL A 170 -11.72 4.91 -16.71
C VAL A 170 -10.53 5.46 -17.51
N ALA A 171 -9.33 4.90 -17.33
CA ALA A 171 -8.14 5.34 -18.07
C ALA A 171 -8.32 5.18 -19.58
N LEU A 172 -8.85 4.02 -20.01
CA LEU A 172 -9.14 3.78 -21.42
C LEU A 172 -10.16 4.75 -21.97
N ARG A 173 -11.24 5.02 -21.23
CA ARG A 173 -12.25 6.00 -21.62
C ARG A 173 -11.65 7.39 -21.86
N LEU A 174 -10.83 7.89 -20.90
CA LEU A 174 -10.18 9.19 -21.05
C LEU A 174 -9.25 9.26 -22.28
N ILE A 175 -8.55 8.15 -22.58
CA ILE A 175 -7.70 8.07 -23.78
C ILE A 175 -8.54 8.11 -25.05
N VAL A 176 -9.66 7.37 -25.10
CA VAL A 176 -10.56 7.34 -26.25
C VAL A 176 -11.20 8.70 -26.48
N GLU A 177 -11.77 9.34 -25.43
CA GLU A 177 -12.37 10.68 -25.51
C GLU A 177 -11.34 11.69 -26.03
N ARG A 178 -10.10 11.64 -25.55
CA ARG A 178 -9.03 12.53 -26.03
C ARG A 178 -8.63 12.26 -27.47
N GLU A 179 -8.62 11.02 -27.91
CA GLU A 179 -8.32 10.66 -29.29
C GLU A 179 -9.45 11.11 -30.24
N GLU A 180 -10.71 11.02 -29.82
CA GLU A 180 -11.85 11.54 -30.58
C GLU A 180 -11.76 13.06 -30.74
N GLU A 181 -11.42 13.81 -29.67
CA GLU A 181 -11.17 15.25 -29.75
C GLU A 181 -10.03 15.58 -30.73
N ARG A 182 -8.95 14.80 -30.71
CA ARG A 182 -7.80 14.94 -31.58
C ARG A 182 -8.18 14.73 -33.05
N GLN A 183 -9.01 13.72 -33.31
CA GLN A 183 -9.47 13.42 -34.69
C GLN A 183 -10.47 14.44 -35.19
N ALA A 184 -11.29 15.02 -34.32
CA ALA A 184 -12.25 16.07 -34.67
C ALA A 184 -11.60 17.46 -34.79
N PHE A 185 -10.36 17.64 -34.35
CA PHE A 185 -9.67 18.91 -34.39
C PHE A 185 -9.38 19.34 -35.82
N VAL A 186 -9.89 20.52 -36.20
CA VAL A 186 -9.61 21.18 -37.45
C VAL A 186 -8.54 22.24 -37.19
N PRO A 187 -7.33 22.12 -37.78
CA PRO A 187 -6.28 23.12 -37.60
C PRO A 187 -6.70 24.44 -38.27
N GLU A 188 -6.68 25.49 -37.48
CA GLU A 188 -6.81 26.86 -38.01
C GLU A 188 -5.44 27.54 -38.02
N GLU A 189 -5.02 28.01 -39.19
CA GLU A 189 -3.78 28.76 -39.30
C GLU A 189 -3.96 30.17 -38.72
N TYR A 190 -3.08 30.57 -37.82
CA TYR A 190 -3.06 31.92 -37.27
C TYR A 190 -1.65 32.48 -37.18
N LEU A 191 -1.54 33.79 -37.30
CA LEU A 191 -0.27 34.49 -37.14
C LEU A 191 -0.23 35.12 -35.74
N SER A 192 0.71 34.70 -34.93
CA SER A 192 0.95 35.30 -33.60
C SER A 192 1.98 36.44 -33.75
N LEU A 193 1.57 37.66 -33.42
CA LEU A 193 2.45 38.83 -33.34
C LEU A 193 2.97 39.06 -31.90
N ILE A 194 2.83 38.09 -31.05
CA ILE A 194 3.27 38.18 -29.64
C ILE A 194 4.73 37.83 -29.58
N HIS A 195 5.53 38.84 -29.41
CA HIS A 195 6.89 38.85 -28.99
C HIS A 195 7.94 38.31 -29.76
N ILE A 196 8.58 39.12 -29.70
CA ILE A 196 10.07 38.99 -29.70
C ILE A 196 10.54 39.41 -28.33
#